data_ef062e12c09d6de6131f99e5a6c00a1f
#
_entry.id   ef062e12c09d6de6131f99e5a6c00a1f
#
_cell.length_a   1.000
_cell.length_b   1.000
_cell.length_c   1.000
_cell.angle_alpha   90.00
_cell.angle_beta   90.00
_cell.angle_gamma   90.00
#
_symmetry.space_group_name_H-M   'P 1'
#
loop_
_entity.id
_entity.type
_entity.pdbx_description
1 polymer ?
#
loop_
_entity_poly.entity_id
_entity_poly.type
_entity_poly.pdbx_seq_one_letter_code
_entity_poly.pdbx_strand_id
1 'polypeptide(L)'
;MDYFERKLDDKNRLTIPAELRSEFEGRTVIITRGFKNYLHLYTLQVWNEKMEPALKGDILDERIADLNVQFRTGKIASDMDTKQGRITIEKHLLDYAGIDRDVVAVRAGDYWRISPK
;
A
#
# COMPACT_ATOMS: atom_id res chain seq x y z
N MET A 1 11.41 9.80 9.01
CA MET A 1 9.97 10.18 8.91
C MET A 1 9.13 8.93 8.99
N ASP A 2 8.17 8.92 9.90
CA ASP A 2 7.31 7.74 10.14
C ASP A 2 5.83 8.04 9.93
N TYR A 3 5.52 9.27 9.51
CA TYR A 3 4.16 9.74 9.39
C TYR A 3 4.11 10.89 8.40
N PHE A 4 3.08 10.91 7.55
CA PHE A 4 2.79 12.08 6.73
C PHE A 4 1.31 12.14 6.38
N GLU A 5 0.86 13.35 6.05
CA GLU A 5 -0.49 13.60 5.57
C GLU A 5 -0.41 14.19 4.18
N ARG A 6 -1.34 13.81 3.31
CA ARG A 6 -1.40 14.33 1.95
C ARG A 6 -2.84 14.41 1.48
N LYS A 7 -3.08 15.29 0.52
CA LYS A 7 -4.31 15.32 -0.23
C LYS A 7 -4.05 14.68 -1.59
N LEU A 8 -4.92 13.74 -1.99
CA LEU A 8 -4.81 13.14 -3.32
C LEU A 8 -5.14 14.19 -4.39
N ASP A 9 -4.50 14.08 -5.55
CA ASP A 9 -4.82 14.95 -6.68
C ASP A 9 -6.09 14.46 -7.40
N ASP A 10 -6.47 15.15 -8.47
CA ASP A 10 -7.70 14.86 -9.21
C ASP A 10 -7.69 13.49 -9.89
N LYS A 11 -6.52 12.88 -10.04
CA LYS A 11 -6.36 11.56 -10.65
C LYS A 11 -6.07 10.48 -9.61
N ASN A 12 -6.41 10.75 -8.34
CA ASN A 12 -6.20 9.82 -7.23
C ASN A 12 -4.73 9.43 -7.03
N ARG A 13 -3.83 10.39 -7.25
CA ARG A 13 -2.40 10.15 -7.05
C ARG A 13 -1.97 10.69 -5.70
N LEU A 14 -1.15 9.87 -5.03
CA LEU A 14 -0.53 10.22 -3.76
C LEU A 14 0.92 10.58 -4.01
N THR A 15 1.33 11.77 -3.56
CA THR A 15 2.72 12.19 -3.64
C THR A 15 3.48 11.65 -2.45
N ILE A 16 4.49 10.83 -2.71
CA ILE A 16 5.37 10.31 -1.67
C ILE A 16 6.36 11.42 -1.32
N PRO A 17 6.52 11.77 -0.03
CA PRO A 17 7.50 12.78 0.37
C PRO A 17 8.89 12.47 -0.16
N ALA A 18 9.60 13.52 -0.59
CA ALA A 18 10.92 13.38 -1.23
C ALA A 18 11.90 12.55 -0.39
N GLU A 19 11.88 12.73 0.94
CA GLU A 19 12.76 12.00 1.87
C GLU A 19 12.49 10.51 1.94
N LEU A 20 11.31 10.06 1.51
CA LEU A 20 10.95 8.64 1.57
C LEU A 20 11.11 7.93 0.23
N ARG A 21 11.36 8.68 -0.86
CA ARG A 21 11.39 8.08 -2.20
C ARG A 21 12.50 7.07 -2.38
N SER A 22 13.63 7.26 -1.68
CA SER A 22 14.74 6.31 -1.74
C SER A 22 14.39 4.94 -1.17
N GLU A 23 13.39 4.86 -0.29
CA GLU A 23 12.94 3.56 0.22
C GLU A 23 12.25 2.73 -0.86
N PHE A 24 11.78 3.38 -1.94
CA PHE A 24 11.10 2.73 -3.06
C PHE A 24 12.00 2.69 -4.30
N GLU A 25 13.22 2.18 -4.12
CA GLU A 25 14.26 2.23 -5.16
C GLU A 25 13.83 1.66 -6.51
N GLY A 26 13.08 0.59 -6.52
CA GLY A 26 12.53 0.02 -7.75
C GLY A 26 11.37 0.82 -8.32
N ARG A 27 10.93 1.84 -7.62
CA ARG A 27 9.80 2.71 -7.94
C ARG A 27 8.45 2.00 -8.04
N THR A 28 8.39 0.69 -7.97
CA THR A 28 7.14 -0.05 -7.93
C THR A 28 6.65 -0.13 -6.49
N VAL A 29 5.44 0.33 -6.27
CA VAL A 29 4.80 0.31 -4.97
C VAL A 29 3.62 -0.66 -5.03
N ILE A 30 3.58 -1.60 -4.10
CA ILE A 30 2.47 -2.55 -4.00
C ILE A 30 1.45 -1.97 -3.03
N ILE A 31 0.20 -1.88 -3.47
CA ILE A 31 -0.89 -1.34 -2.65
C ILE A 31 -1.95 -2.42 -2.52
N THR A 32 -2.34 -2.72 -1.28
CA THR A 32 -3.29 -3.77 -0.97
C THR A 32 -4.34 -3.27 0.00
N ARG A 33 -5.45 -4.02 0.10
CA ARG A 33 -6.31 -3.94 1.26
C ARG A 33 -5.50 -4.41 2.46
N GLY A 34 -5.61 -3.70 3.57
CA GLY A 34 -4.93 -4.06 4.80
C GLY A 34 -5.88 -4.63 5.83
N PHE A 35 -5.42 -4.66 7.06
CA PHE A 35 -6.28 -5.05 8.17
C PHE A 35 -7.37 -3.99 8.38
N LYS A 36 -8.53 -4.43 8.87
CA LYS A 36 -9.69 -3.56 9.02
C LYS A 36 -9.98 -2.88 7.68
N ASN A 37 -10.18 -1.59 7.64
CA ASN A 37 -10.45 -0.86 6.40
C ASN A 37 -9.26 0.05 6.02
N TYR A 38 -8.06 -0.32 6.41
CA TYR A 38 -6.86 0.41 5.99
C TYR A 38 -6.33 -0.13 4.67
N LEU A 39 -5.53 0.68 3.98
CA LEU A 39 -4.70 0.19 2.89
C LEU A 39 -3.30 -0.03 3.40
N HIS A 40 -2.60 -0.97 2.80
CA HIS A 40 -1.18 -1.21 3.04
C HIS A 40 -0.40 -0.84 1.79
N LEU A 41 0.79 -0.27 2.02
CA LEU A 41 1.68 0.16 0.96
C LEU A 41 3.04 -0.45 1.23
N TYR A 42 3.53 -1.23 0.26
CA TYR A 42 4.79 -1.97 0.39
C TYR A 42 5.75 -1.56 -0.69
N THR A 43 7.05 -1.63 -0.38
CA THR A 43 8.04 -1.69 -1.45
C THR A 43 7.92 -3.05 -2.13
N LEU A 44 8.33 -3.13 -3.39
CA LEU A 44 8.34 -4.40 -4.11
C LEU A 44 9.22 -5.43 -3.39
N GLN A 45 10.35 -4.97 -2.85
CA GLN A 45 11.28 -5.83 -2.11
C GLN A 45 10.61 -6.44 -0.88
N VAL A 46 9.96 -5.62 -0.05
CA VAL A 46 9.27 -6.11 1.15
C VAL A 46 8.16 -7.09 0.78
N TRP A 47 7.38 -6.77 -0.26
CA TRP A 47 6.34 -7.69 -0.70
C TRP A 47 6.93 -9.04 -1.07
N ASN A 48 7.95 -9.07 -1.91
CA ASN A 48 8.53 -10.31 -2.41
C ASN A 48 9.28 -11.09 -1.34
N GLU A 49 10.01 -10.40 -0.47
CA GLU A 49 10.89 -11.06 0.51
C GLU A 49 10.20 -11.39 1.83
N LYS A 50 9.15 -10.66 2.19
CA LYS A 50 8.47 -10.83 3.48
C LYS A 50 7.02 -11.24 3.34
N MET A 51 6.23 -10.58 2.50
CA MET A 51 4.81 -10.88 2.38
C MET A 51 4.56 -12.20 1.63
N GLU A 52 5.19 -12.41 0.49
CA GLU A 52 4.99 -13.65 -0.24
C GLU A 52 5.35 -14.88 0.61
N PRO A 53 6.50 -14.90 1.31
CA PRO A 53 6.78 -16.01 2.22
C PRO A 53 5.78 -16.14 3.37
N ALA A 54 5.33 -15.02 3.94
CA ALA A 54 4.37 -15.04 5.06
C ALA A 54 3.00 -15.56 4.65
N LEU A 55 2.63 -15.43 3.37
CA LEU A 55 1.36 -15.90 2.84
C LEU A 55 1.41 -17.37 2.43
N LYS A 56 2.59 -17.99 2.48
CA LYS A 56 2.73 -19.43 2.24
C LYS A 56 2.43 -20.20 3.53
N GLY A 57 1.86 -21.35 3.39
CA GLY A 57 1.54 -22.18 4.53
C GLY A 57 0.88 -23.47 4.08
N ASP A 58 0.30 -24.20 5.02
CA ASP A 58 -0.42 -25.42 4.71
C ASP A 58 -1.64 -25.06 3.88
N ILE A 59 -1.82 -25.76 2.77
CA ILE A 59 -2.95 -25.54 1.85
C ILE A 59 -4.30 -25.74 2.54
N LEU A 60 -4.32 -26.50 3.62
CA LEU A 60 -5.53 -26.76 4.40
C LEU A 60 -5.71 -25.82 5.58
N ASP A 61 -4.82 -24.85 5.78
CA ASP A 61 -4.97 -23.86 6.85
C ASP A 61 -5.85 -22.70 6.34
N GLU A 62 -7.09 -22.68 6.83
CA GLU A 62 -8.06 -21.67 6.43
C GLU A 62 -7.61 -20.23 6.76
N ARG A 63 -6.86 -20.04 7.86
CA ARG A 63 -6.37 -18.70 8.23
C ARG A 63 -5.40 -18.17 7.20
N ILE A 64 -4.55 -19.04 6.67
CA ILE A 64 -3.61 -18.66 5.61
C ILE A 64 -4.38 -18.33 4.32
N ALA A 65 -5.38 -19.13 4.00
CA ALA A 65 -6.24 -18.87 2.83
C ALA A 65 -6.93 -17.51 2.95
N ASP A 66 -7.48 -17.20 4.11
CA ASP A 66 -8.16 -15.92 4.37
C ASP A 66 -7.21 -14.73 4.24
N LEU A 67 -5.99 -14.86 4.73
CA LEU A 67 -4.97 -13.81 4.58
C LEU A 67 -4.61 -13.59 3.11
N ASN A 68 -4.48 -14.67 2.34
CA ASN A 68 -4.23 -14.55 0.91
C ASN A 68 -5.37 -13.80 0.20
N VAL A 69 -6.61 -14.15 0.51
CA VAL A 69 -7.78 -13.47 -0.05
C VAL A 69 -7.74 -11.99 0.32
N GLN A 70 -7.49 -11.68 1.58
CA GLN A 70 -7.47 -10.31 2.08
C GLN A 70 -6.42 -9.45 1.37
N PHE A 71 -5.20 -9.95 1.25
CA PHE A 71 -4.09 -9.15 0.74
C PHE A 71 -3.94 -9.23 -0.79
N ARG A 72 -4.56 -10.19 -1.46
CA ARG A 72 -4.47 -10.29 -2.91
C ARG A 72 -5.68 -9.73 -3.64
N THR A 73 -6.82 -9.61 -2.96
CA THR A 73 -8.02 -9.06 -3.59
C THR A 73 -7.81 -7.58 -3.87
N GLY A 74 -7.86 -7.21 -5.16
CA GLY A 74 -7.70 -5.82 -5.57
C GLY A 74 -6.27 -5.28 -5.48
N LYS A 75 -5.29 -6.12 -5.17
CA LYS A 75 -3.88 -5.70 -5.11
C LYS A 75 -3.44 -5.08 -6.43
N ILE A 76 -2.72 -3.97 -6.35
CA ILE A 76 -2.15 -3.31 -7.53
C ILE A 76 -0.66 -3.07 -7.34
N ALA A 77 0.03 -2.90 -8.45
CA ALA A 77 1.40 -2.41 -8.50
C ALA A 77 1.37 -1.06 -9.21
N SER A 78 1.79 -0.01 -8.53
CA SER A 78 1.80 1.34 -9.07
C SER A 78 3.23 1.83 -9.17
N ASP A 79 3.63 2.31 -10.35
CA ASP A 79 4.96 2.86 -10.52
C ASP A 79 4.99 4.33 -10.13
N MET A 80 5.92 4.68 -9.28
CA MET A 80 6.12 6.06 -8.85
C MET A 80 6.76 6.85 -9.97
N ASP A 81 6.17 8.00 -10.34
CA ASP A 81 6.76 8.82 -11.40
C ASP A 81 8.07 9.46 -10.93
N THR A 82 8.96 9.69 -11.90
CA THR A 82 10.33 10.14 -11.61
C THR A 82 10.45 11.60 -11.20
N LYS A 83 9.46 12.42 -11.53
CA LYS A 83 9.54 13.86 -11.30
C LYS A 83 8.98 14.26 -9.96
N GLN A 84 7.79 13.81 -9.62
CA GLN A 84 7.07 14.27 -8.44
C GLN A 84 6.86 13.18 -7.40
N GLY A 85 7.25 11.94 -7.71
CA GLY A 85 7.11 10.84 -6.76
C GLY A 85 5.67 10.46 -6.47
N ARG A 86 4.80 10.50 -7.48
CA ARG A 86 3.39 10.20 -7.30
C ARG A 86 3.10 8.76 -7.66
N ILE A 87 2.21 8.13 -6.87
CA ILE A 87 1.66 6.82 -7.16
C ILE A 87 0.15 6.96 -7.33
N THR A 88 -0.44 6.12 -8.17
CA THR A 88 -1.89 6.10 -8.36
C THR A 88 -2.51 5.07 -7.43
N ILE A 89 -3.51 5.49 -6.66
CA ILE A 89 -4.32 4.57 -5.85
C ILE A 89 -5.65 4.41 -6.58
N GLU A 90 -5.92 3.19 -7.06
CA GLU A 90 -7.12 2.97 -7.83
C GLU A 90 -8.39 3.09 -6.99
N LYS A 91 -9.47 3.48 -7.64
CA LYS A 91 -10.72 3.84 -6.96
C LYS A 91 -11.27 2.73 -6.08
N HIS A 92 -11.17 1.48 -6.51
CA HIS A 92 -11.69 0.36 -5.70
C HIS A 92 -11.00 0.25 -4.35
N LEU A 93 -9.71 0.62 -4.26
CA LEU A 93 -8.98 0.64 -2.99
C LEU A 93 -9.39 1.84 -2.14
N LEU A 94 -9.57 3.00 -2.76
CA LEU A 94 -10.05 4.19 -2.05
C LEU A 94 -11.44 3.95 -1.47
N ASP A 95 -12.32 3.32 -2.25
CA ASP A 95 -13.67 3.00 -1.79
C ASP A 95 -13.62 2.01 -0.61
N TYR A 96 -12.77 1.01 -0.70
CA TYR A 96 -12.59 0.04 0.40
C TYR A 96 -12.21 0.74 1.71
N ALA A 97 -11.30 1.70 1.65
CA ALA A 97 -10.77 2.39 2.82
C ALA A 97 -11.59 3.61 3.23
N GLY A 98 -12.63 3.97 2.47
CA GLY A 98 -13.43 5.16 2.74
C GLY A 98 -12.65 6.45 2.57
N ILE A 99 -11.67 6.45 1.67
CA ILE A 99 -10.84 7.62 1.39
C ILE A 99 -11.48 8.45 0.29
N ASP A 100 -11.71 9.73 0.57
CA ASP A 100 -12.14 10.70 -0.44
C ASP A 100 -10.92 11.40 -1.04
N ARG A 101 -10.29 12.31 -0.28
CA ARG A 101 -9.13 13.05 -0.77
C ARG A 101 -7.97 13.10 0.23
N ASP A 102 -8.29 13.25 1.51
CA ASP A 102 -7.26 13.43 2.54
C ASP A 102 -6.86 12.11 3.14
N VAL A 103 -5.56 11.84 3.17
CA VAL A 103 -5.02 10.58 3.69
C VAL A 103 -3.98 10.82 4.75
N VAL A 104 -3.89 9.85 5.64
CA VAL A 104 -2.84 9.76 6.65
C VAL A 104 -2.04 8.50 6.36
N ALA A 105 -0.72 8.63 6.33
CA ALA A 105 0.18 7.51 6.16
C ALA A 105 1.04 7.36 7.41
N VAL A 106 1.05 6.18 7.97
CA VAL A 106 1.81 5.87 9.19
C VAL A 106 2.65 4.62 8.94
N ARG A 107 3.93 4.70 9.31
CA ARG A 107 4.81 3.53 9.21
C ARG A 107 4.38 2.47 10.21
N ALA A 108 4.08 1.30 9.71
CA ALA A 108 3.64 0.15 10.52
C ALA A 108 4.68 -0.98 10.40
N GLY A 109 5.92 -0.68 10.83
CA GLY A 109 7.02 -1.62 10.70
C GLY A 109 7.56 -1.65 9.27
N ASP A 110 7.40 -2.77 8.60
CA ASP A 110 7.96 -2.98 7.26
C ASP A 110 7.09 -2.42 6.13
N TYR A 111 5.93 -1.85 6.44
CA TYR A 111 5.02 -1.29 5.44
C TYR A 111 4.37 -0.03 5.98
N TRP A 112 3.64 0.66 5.12
CA TRP A 112 2.88 1.85 5.48
C TRP A 112 1.39 1.56 5.54
N ARG A 113 0.73 2.08 6.56
CA ARG A 113 -0.73 2.03 6.66
C ARG A 113 -1.30 3.34 6.16
N ILE A 114 -2.23 3.27 5.21
CA ILE A 114 -2.89 4.42 4.63
C ILE A 114 -4.36 4.41 5.06
N SER A 115 -4.83 5.52 5.59
CA SER A 115 -6.20 5.64 6.06
C SER A 115 -6.75 7.04 5.76
N PRO A 116 -8.08 7.24 5.83
CA PRO A 116 -8.64 8.58 5.72
C PRO A 116 -8.18 9.44 6.89
N LYS A 117 -8.01 10.69 6.60
CA LYS A 117 -7.69 11.66 7.64
C LYS A 117 -8.93 12.04 8.44
#